data_6f2a7f626a11343463b4000d2aa394b1
#
_entry.id   6f2a7f626a11343463b4000d2aa394b1
#
_cell.length_a   1.000
_cell.length_b   1.000
_cell.length_c   1.000
_cell.angle_alpha   90.00
_cell.angle_beta   90.00
_cell.angle_gamma   90.00
#
_symmetry.space_group_name_H-M   'P 1'
#
loop_
_entity.id
_entity.type
_entity.pdbx_description
1 polymer ?
#
loop_
_entity_poly.entity_id
_entity_poly.type
_entity_poly.pdbx_seq_one_letter_code
_entity_poly.pdbx_strand_id
1 'polypeptide(L)'
;MKISLRLLPLFFLLSACGRLDSILYTPQQTPETWLQIQPFSEFQIASQKVVFVQPSTSIIVYFLGLLTIGVGLYFLKLRDGQRSRFWWGVALLLWGIGALLAGTSYEAFSYAIKCEGRTACLWTSWWEIAYLIVSVWSIDAMMLAVAFTSTDGKLRKILSVYSIVNAVFYFAVVMAGAFIPVKFLISFELLLIVAAPSVIAFFVINGWRYAKHKLKSDLVALGAWLWLGLTIAAYFLYLISGNTTVLWEKGFWFSENDVLHIGLIIWMIYLALVLAPHVRDANQEISK
;
A
#
# COMPACT_ATOMS: atom_id res chain seq x y z
N MET A 1 -23.53 3.47 38.26
CA MET A 1 -23.59 3.74 36.82
C MET A 1 -22.76 2.66 36.12
N LYS A 2 -23.39 1.60 35.57
CA LYS A 2 -22.70 0.51 34.86
C LYS A 2 -22.41 1.01 33.43
N ILE A 3 -21.22 1.52 33.18
CA ILE A 3 -20.74 1.78 31.81
C ILE A 3 -20.69 0.41 31.11
N SER A 4 -21.51 0.25 30.08
CA SER A 4 -21.55 -0.98 29.32
C SER A 4 -20.16 -1.24 28.73
N LEU A 5 -19.55 -2.39 29.02
CA LEU A 5 -18.24 -2.80 28.50
C LEU A 5 -18.14 -2.72 26.97
N ARG A 6 -19.29 -2.68 26.27
CA ARG A 6 -19.41 -2.52 24.81
C ARG A 6 -19.08 -1.12 24.29
N LEU A 7 -19.09 -0.09 25.15
CA LEU A 7 -18.75 1.29 24.78
C LEU A 7 -17.28 1.63 25.05
N LEU A 8 -16.55 0.76 25.76
CA LEU A 8 -15.14 0.97 26.06
C LEU A 8 -14.27 1.17 24.81
N PRO A 9 -14.39 0.33 23.74
CA PRO A 9 -13.60 0.56 22.52
C PRO A 9 -13.95 1.87 21.80
N LEU A 10 -15.21 2.33 21.89
CA LEU A 10 -15.63 3.60 21.27
C LEU A 10 -15.00 4.81 21.99
N PHE A 11 -14.89 4.75 23.33
CA PHE A 11 -14.22 5.79 24.12
C PHE A 11 -12.71 5.84 23.84
N PHE A 12 -12.05 4.69 23.63
CA PHE A 12 -10.65 4.66 23.22
C PHE A 12 -10.44 5.26 21.84
N LEU A 13 -11.33 4.98 20.87
CA LEU A 13 -11.27 5.55 19.54
C LEU A 13 -11.46 7.08 19.55
N LEU A 14 -12.38 7.60 20.35
CA LEU A 14 -12.63 9.04 20.48
C LEU A 14 -11.49 9.77 21.18
N SER A 15 -10.86 9.17 22.19
CA SER A 15 -9.69 9.77 22.85
C SER A 15 -8.40 9.72 22.04
N ALA A 16 -8.34 8.85 21.02
CA ALA A 16 -7.19 8.75 20.12
C ALA A 16 -7.16 9.82 19.04
N CYS A 17 -8.31 10.39 18.67
CA CYS A 17 -8.38 11.38 17.58
C CYS A 17 -7.50 12.61 17.82
N GLY A 18 -7.31 13.04 19.08
CA GLY A 18 -6.45 14.19 19.41
C GLY A 18 -4.96 13.87 19.61
N ARG A 19 -4.56 12.59 19.72
CA ARG A 19 -3.16 12.25 20.02
C ARG A 19 -2.24 12.31 18.80
N LEU A 20 -2.73 11.97 17.61
CA LEU A 20 -1.98 12.14 16.36
C LEU A 20 -1.68 13.61 16.07
N ASP A 21 -2.55 14.53 16.52
CA ASP A 21 -2.36 15.97 16.36
C ASP A 21 -1.15 16.52 17.13
N SER A 22 -0.58 15.75 18.07
CA SER A 22 0.67 16.10 18.76
C SER A 22 1.91 15.80 17.92
N ILE A 23 1.80 15.05 16.81
CA ILE A 23 2.93 14.67 15.97
C ILE A 23 3.08 15.68 14.84
N LEU A 24 3.99 16.63 15.01
CA LEU A 24 4.32 17.63 14.00
C LEU A 24 5.52 17.22 13.14
N TYR A 25 5.68 17.87 11.98
CA TYR A 25 6.91 17.75 11.18
C TYR A 25 8.14 18.23 11.96
N THR A 26 9.29 17.69 11.60
CA THR A 26 10.58 18.12 12.12
C THR A 26 11.56 18.24 10.95
N PRO A 27 11.97 19.46 10.53
CA PRO A 27 11.59 20.76 11.09
C PRO A 27 10.09 21.05 10.94
N GLN A 28 9.58 21.92 11.84
CA GLN A 28 8.16 22.30 11.83
C GLN A 28 7.79 23.00 10.52
N GLN A 29 6.67 22.63 9.93
CA GLN A 29 6.11 23.24 8.72
C GLN A 29 4.81 23.96 9.05
N THR A 30 4.64 25.17 8.51
CA THR A 30 3.38 25.91 8.52
C THR A 30 2.58 25.64 7.24
N PRO A 31 1.28 25.98 7.17
CA PRO A 31 0.50 25.90 5.94
C PRO A 31 1.18 26.59 4.74
N GLU A 32 1.81 27.75 4.96
CA GLU A 32 2.49 28.52 3.92
C GLU A 32 3.75 27.81 3.44
N THR A 33 4.62 27.35 4.36
CA THR A 33 5.85 26.64 3.98
C THR A 33 5.57 25.29 3.36
N TRP A 34 4.45 24.63 3.72
CA TRP A 34 4.00 23.39 3.10
C TRP A 34 3.71 23.56 1.61
N LEU A 35 3.00 24.63 1.23
CA LEU A 35 2.65 24.89 -0.17
C LEU A 35 3.83 25.42 -0.99
N GLN A 36 4.85 26.03 -0.37
CA GLN A 36 6.03 26.53 -1.08
C GLN A 36 6.94 25.43 -1.64
N ILE A 37 6.92 24.24 -1.05
CA ILE A 37 7.86 23.15 -1.40
C ILE A 37 7.28 22.13 -2.36
N GLN A 38 6.05 22.31 -2.86
CA GLN A 38 5.40 21.32 -3.73
C GLN A 38 4.37 21.98 -4.66
N PRO A 39 4.14 21.42 -5.86
CA PRO A 39 3.14 21.93 -6.78
C PRO A 39 1.74 21.71 -6.22
N PHE A 40 0.86 22.69 -6.44
CA PHE A 40 -0.55 22.59 -6.10
C PHE A 40 -1.41 23.37 -7.10
N SER A 41 -2.70 23.06 -7.12
CA SER A 41 -3.74 23.78 -7.85
C SER A 41 -4.86 24.14 -6.89
N GLU A 42 -5.48 25.29 -7.11
CA GLU A 42 -6.61 25.75 -6.30
C GLU A 42 -7.88 25.72 -7.12
N PHE A 43 -8.93 25.13 -6.57
CA PHE A 43 -10.25 25.11 -7.17
C PHE A 43 -11.26 25.72 -6.23
N GLN A 44 -12.23 26.40 -6.78
CA GLN A 44 -13.37 26.86 -6.02
C GLN A 44 -14.56 25.92 -6.29
N ILE A 45 -15.00 25.23 -5.25
CA ILE A 45 -16.18 24.37 -5.31
C ILE A 45 -17.26 25.03 -4.43
N ALA A 46 -18.30 25.56 -5.08
CA ALA A 46 -19.29 26.41 -4.43
C ALA A 46 -18.63 27.61 -3.72
N SER A 47 -18.71 27.69 -2.39
CA SER A 47 -18.09 28.75 -1.59
C SER A 47 -16.77 28.36 -0.93
N GLN A 48 -16.30 27.12 -1.13
CA GLN A 48 -15.10 26.61 -0.48
C GLN A 48 -13.92 26.57 -1.46
N LYS A 49 -12.76 27.06 -1.01
CA LYS A 49 -11.49 26.94 -1.72
C LYS A 49 -10.89 25.57 -1.38
N VAL A 50 -10.63 24.76 -2.38
CA VAL A 50 -10.01 23.45 -2.24
C VAL A 50 -8.60 23.53 -2.82
N VAL A 51 -7.60 23.17 -2.02
CA VAL A 51 -6.21 23.05 -2.45
C VAL A 51 -5.92 21.60 -2.82
N PHE A 52 -5.57 21.39 -4.08
CA PHE A 52 -5.24 20.08 -4.64
C PHE A 52 -3.73 20.00 -4.85
N VAL A 53 -3.09 19.17 -4.04
CA VAL A 53 -1.63 19.07 -3.98
C VAL A 53 -1.12 18.02 -4.96
N GLN A 54 0.06 18.24 -5.54
CA GLN A 54 0.73 17.34 -6.48
C GLN A 54 -0.22 16.79 -7.56
N PRO A 55 -0.80 17.62 -8.44
CA PRO A 55 -1.90 17.21 -9.30
C PRO A 55 -1.59 16.02 -10.21
N SER A 56 -0.39 15.90 -10.76
CA SER A 56 0.03 14.77 -11.62
C SER A 56 0.02 13.47 -10.82
N THR A 57 0.74 13.44 -9.72
CA THR A 57 0.86 12.27 -8.84
C THR A 57 -0.50 11.85 -8.30
N SER A 58 -1.32 12.83 -7.89
CA SER A 58 -2.68 12.59 -7.40
C SER A 58 -3.55 11.89 -8.44
N ILE A 59 -3.55 12.36 -9.69
CA ILE A 59 -4.32 11.73 -10.77
C ILE A 59 -3.83 10.31 -11.04
N ILE A 60 -2.51 10.11 -11.10
CA ILE A 60 -1.91 8.82 -11.41
C ILE A 60 -2.18 7.81 -10.29
N VAL A 61 -2.09 8.20 -9.00
CA VAL A 61 -2.35 7.29 -7.88
C VAL A 61 -3.83 6.91 -7.77
N TYR A 62 -4.76 7.84 -8.03
CA TYR A 62 -6.17 7.49 -8.07
C TYR A 62 -6.49 6.53 -9.21
N PHE A 63 -5.91 6.76 -10.40
CA PHE A 63 -6.03 5.82 -11.51
C PHE A 63 -5.45 4.44 -11.15
N LEU A 64 -4.25 4.39 -10.54
CA LEU A 64 -3.65 3.16 -10.03
C LEU A 64 -4.60 2.45 -9.04
N GLY A 65 -5.15 3.17 -8.06
CA GLY A 65 -6.06 2.61 -7.07
C GLY A 65 -7.30 1.96 -7.71
N LEU A 66 -7.96 2.67 -8.62
CA LEU A 66 -9.13 2.17 -9.34
C LEU A 66 -8.80 0.99 -10.26
N LEU A 67 -7.68 1.07 -10.99
CA LEU A 67 -7.19 -0.03 -11.83
C LEU A 67 -6.93 -1.29 -10.97
N THR A 68 -6.25 -1.11 -9.84
CA THR A 68 -5.91 -2.21 -8.91
C THR A 68 -7.16 -2.87 -8.34
N ILE A 69 -8.17 -2.09 -7.94
CA ILE A 69 -9.48 -2.61 -7.54
C ILE A 69 -10.12 -3.41 -8.70
N GLY A 70 -10.09 -2.87 -9.92
CA GLY A 70 -10.59 -3.55 -11.11
C GLY A 70 -9.91 -4.90 -11.36
N VAL A 71 -8.57 -4.94 -11.24
CA VAL A 71 -7.79 -6.20 -11.36
C VAL A 71 -8.14 -7.16 -10.23
N GLY A 72 -8.31 -6.67 -9.00
CA GLY A 72 -8.75 -7.49 -7.86
C GLY A 72 -10.11 -8.15 -8.11
N LEU A 73 -11.08 -7.38 -8.59
CA LEU A 73 -12.41 -7.90 -8.98
C LEU A 73 -12.31 -8.91 -10.13
N TYR A 74 -11.41 -8.69 -11.09
CA TYR A 74 -11.14 -9.64 -12.17
C TYR A 74 -10.62 -10.98 -11.63
N PHE A 75 -9.68 -11.00 -10.68
CA PHE A 75 -9.23 -12.22 -10.02
C PHE A 75 -10.37 -12.92 -9.26
N LEU A 76 -11.23 -12.18 -8.57
CA LEU A 76 -12.41 -12.75 -7.90
C LEU A 76 -13.40 -13.36 -8.90
N LYS A 77 -13.62 -12.71 -10.05
CA LYS A 77 -14.46 -13.26 -11.12
C LYS A 77 -13.88 -14.56 -11.71
N LEU A 78 -12.56 -14.63 -11.84
CA LEU A 78 -11.85 -15.82 -12.33
C LEU A 78 -11.71 -16.92 -11.28
N ARG A 79 -12.25 -16.76 -10.08
CA ARG A 79 -11.94 -17.61 -8.92
C ARG A 79 -12.15 -19.10 -9.17
N ASP A 80 -13.30 -19.49 -9.77
CA ASP A 80 -13.62 -20.87 -10.13
C ASP A 80 -13.22 -21.90 -9.03
N GLY A 81 -13.61 -21.64 -7.80
CA GLY A 81 -13.26 -22.45 -6.63
C GLY A 81 -11.79 -22.35 -6.13
N GLN A 82 -10.90 -21.68 -6.87
CA GLN A 82 -9.48 -21.56 -6.54
C GLN A 82 -9.26 -20.59 -5.35
N ARG A 83 -8.62 -21.07 -4.30
CA ARG A 83 -8.28 -20.24 -3.13
C ARG A 83 -7.17 -19.23 -3.44
N SER A 84 -6.21 -19.62 -4.27
CA SER A 84 -5.15 -18.73 -4.74
C SER A 84 -5.70 -17.48 -5.44
N ARG A 85 -6.63 -17.65 -6.39
CA ARG A 85 -7.28 -16.51 -7.08
C ARG A 85 -8.12 -15.65 -6.16
N PHE A 86 -8.80 -16.28 -5.19
CA PHE A 86 -9.52 -15.53 -4.16
C PHE A 86 -8.59 -14.60 -3.37
N TRP A 87 -7.46 -15.13 -2.88
CA TRP A 87 -6.52 -14.35 -2.09
C TRP A 87 -5.78 -13.30 -2.92
N TRP A 88 -5.47 -13.56 -4.20
CA TRP A 88 -5.00 -12.53 -5.11
C TRP A 88 -6.02 -11.40 -5.26
N GLY A 89 -7.29 -11.72 -5.44
CA GLY A 89 -8.37 -10.73 -5.52
C GLY A 89 -8.45 -9.87 -4.24
N VAL A 90 -8.45 -10.51 -3.06
CA VAL A 90 -8.46 -9.79 -1.77
C VAL A 90 -7.23 -8.91 -1.62
N ALA A 91 -6.04 -9.41 -1.95
CA ALA A 91 -4.80 -8.65 -1.88
C ALA A 91 -4.87 -7.37 -2.72
N LEU A 92 -5.30 -7.49 -3.97
CA LEU A 92 -5.39 -6.36 -4.89
C LEU A 92 -6.50 -5.37 -4.51
N LEU A 93 -7.62 -5.83 -3.96
CA LEU A 93 -8.65 -4.93 -3.41
C LEU A 93 -8.09 -4.10 -2.25
N LEU A 94 -7.39 -4.75 -1.31
CA LEU A 94 -6.73 -4.04 -0.20
C LEU A 94 -5.67 -3.07 -0.71
N TRP A 95 -4.83 -3.48 -1.68
CA TRP A 95 -3.82 -2.59 -2.26
C TRP A 95 -4.44 -1.38 -2.93
N GLY A 96 -5.51 -1.57 -3.73
CA GLY A 96 -6.20 -0.47 -4.40
C GLY A 96 -6.84 0.50 -3.40
N ILE A 97 -7.46 0.00 -2.33
CA ILE A 97 -7.95 0.84 -1.22
C ILE A 97 -6.78 1.59 -0.56
N GLY A 98 -5.66 0.91 -0.31
CA GLY A 98 -4.44 1.54 0.21
C GLY A 98 -3.95 2.67 -0.70
N ALA A 99 -3.88 2.47 -2.01
CA ALA A 99 -3.48 3.50 -2.96
C ALA A 99 -4.42 4.72 -2.94
N LEU A 100 -5.74 4.50 -2.83
CA LEU A 100 -6.70 5.61 -2.70
C LEU A 100 -6.53 6.38 -1.38
N LEU A 101 -6.29 5.68 -0.27
CA LEU A 101 -6.02 6.31 1.03
C LEU A 101 -4.72 7.12 1.00
N ALA A 102 -3.66 6.56 0.43
CA ALA A 102 -2.36 7.22 0.28
C ALA A 102 -2.47 8.47 -0.61
N GLY A 103 -3.04 8.33 -1.80
CA GLY A 103 -3.26 9.45 -2.72
C GLY A 103 -4.10 10.56 -2.13
N THR A 104 -5.04 10.23 -1.22
CA THR A 104 -5.83 11.22 -0.51
C THR A 104 -5.02 11.98 0.53
N SER A 105 -4.20 11.29 1.33
CA SER A 105 -3.58 11.88 2.53
C SER A 105 -2.14 12.36 2.34
N TYR A 106 -1.37 11.74 1.45
CA TYR A 106 -0.01 12.18 1.14
C TYR A 106 0.03 13.18 -0.01
N GLU A 107 -0.96 13.14 -0.91
CA GLU A 107 -0.97 13.91 -2.16
C GLU A 107 -2.20 14.82 -2.23
N ALA A 108 -3.27 14.42 -2.89
CA ALA A 108 -4.38 15.24 -3.32
C ALA A 108 -4.95 16.21 -2.27
N PHE A 109 -5.27 15.72 -1.08
CA PHE A 109 -5.88 16.49 0.00
C PHE A 109 -4.99 16.60 1.24
N SER A 110 -3.68 16.38 1.07
CA SER A 110 -2.72 16.44 2.18
C SER A 110 -2.73 17.77 2.90
N TYR A 111 -2.90 18.88 2.18
CA TYR A 111 -3.04 20.21 2.77
C TYR A 111 -4.30 20.32 3.66
N ALA A 112 -5.45 19.97 3.14
CA ALA A 112 -6.71 20.05 3.89
C ALA A 112 -6.72 19.14 5.12
N ILE A 113 -6.09 17.95 5.01
CA ILE A 113 -6.04 16.98 6.11
C ILE A 113 -5.04 17.39 7.19
N LYS A 114 -3.89 17.93 6.80
CA LYS A 114 -2.74 18.10 7.72
C LYS A 114 -2.43 19.55 8.09
N CYS A 115 -2.79 20.53 7.26
CA CYS A 115 -2.35 21.92 7.41
C CYS A 115 -3.47 22.94 7.58
N GLU A 116 -4.61 22.73 6.90
CA GLU A 116 -5.68 23.74 6.84
C GLU A 116 -6.24 24.10 8.23
N GLY A 117 -6.33 25.39 8.53
CA GLY A 117 -6.81 25.90 9.82
C GLY A 117 -5.88 25.65 11.03
N ARG A 118 -4.64 25.24 10.80
CA ARG A 118 -3.65 24.94 11.85
C ARG A 118 -2.51 25.94 11.81
N THR A 119 -1.84 26.11 12.94
CA THR A 119 -0.60 26.90 13.02
C THR A 119 0.64 26.12 12.57
N ALA A 120 0.56 24.79 12.60
CA ALA A 120 1.60 23.87 12.13
C ALA A 120 0.97 22.64 11.52
N CYS A 121 1.60 22.11 10.46
CA CYS A 121 1.13 20.92 9.77
C CYS A 121 1.42 19.64 10.57
N LEU A 122 0.46 18.72 10.57
CA LEU A 122 0.60 17.41 11.18
C LEU A 122 1.52 16.52 10.32
N TRP A 123 2.33 15.71 10.96
CA TRP A 123 3.17 14.73 10.28
C TRP A 123 2.37 13.56 9.70
N THR A 124 1.28 13.15 10.38
CA THR A 124 0.45 12.01 9.97
C THR A 124 -1.04 12.27 10.24
N SER A 125 -1.88 11.38 9.71
CA SER A 125 -3.32 11.42 9.86
C SER A 125 -3.90 10.01 10.00
N TRP A 126 -5.18 9.88 10.39
CA TRP A 126 -5.87 8.59 10.43
C TRP A 126 -6.00 7.93 9.04
N TRP A 127 -5.99 8.70 7.96
CA TRP A 127 -5.93 8.18 6.59
C TRP A 127 -4.64 7.42 6.34
N GLU A 128 -3.52 7.97 6.80
CA GLU A 128 -2.21 7.32 6.69
C GLU A 128 -2.10 6.08 7.58
N ILE A 129 -2.67 6.12 8.79
CA ILE A 129 -2.76 4.94 9.66
C ILE A 129 -3.55 3.82 8.97
N ALA A 130 -4.71 4.13 8.37
CA ALA A 130 -5.49 3.16 7.62
C ALA A 130 -4.73 2.62 6.39
N TYR A 131 -4.04 3.50 5.65
CA TYR A 131 -3.17 3.12 4.54
C TYR A 131 -2.11 2.11 4.96
N LEU A 132 -1.36 2.38 6.03
CA LEU A 132 -0.32 1.48 6.54
C LEU A 132 -0.87 0.09 6.83
N ILE A 133 -2.00 0.01 7.55
CA ILE A 133 -2.65 -1.24 7.92
C ILE A 133 -3.08 -2.04 6.69
N VAL A 134 -3.84 -1.43 5.78
CA VAL A 134 -4.35 -2.16 4.61
C VAL A 134 -3.24 -2.55 3.63
N SER A 135 -2.13 -1.80 3.59
CA SER A 135 -0.97 -2.13 2.76
C SER A 135 -0.28 -3.41 3.22
N VAL A 136 -0.03 -3.59 4.52
CA VAL A 136 0.54 -4.84 5.04
C VAL A 136 -0.47 -5.98 4.91
N TRP A 137 -1.74 -5.76 5.19
CA TRP A 137 -2.78 -6.77 4.99
C TRP A 137 -2.89 -7.22 3.52
N SER A 138 -2.64 -6.33 2.57
CA SER A 138 -2.55 -6.68 1.15
C SER A 138 -1.40 -7.65 0.87
N ILE A 139 -0.21 -7.36 1.41
CA ILE A 139 0.97 -8.22 1.26
C ILE A 139 0.76 -9.58 1.94
N ASP A 140 0.13 -9.61 3.11
CA ASP A 140 -0.23 -10.84 3.81
C ASP A 140 -1.25 -11.67 3.02
N ALA A 141 -2.22 -11.02 2.38
CA ALA A 141 -3.16 -11.68 1.48
C ALA A 141 -2.45 -12.21 0.21
N MET A 142 -1.43 -11.51 -0.33
CA MET A 142 -0.58 -12.05 -1.40
C MET A 142 0.21 -13.28 -0.92
N MET A 143 0.71 -13.28 0.33
CA MET A 143 1.36 -14.45 0.90
C MET A 143 0.41 -15.65 0.95
N LEU A 144 -0.85 -15.45 1.34
CA LEU A 144 -1.86 -16.50 1.26
C LEU A 144 -2.07 -16.97 -0.18
N ALA A 145 -2.14 -16.04 -1.15
CA ALA A 145 -2.27 -16.41 -2.56
C ALA A 145 -1.09 -17.27 -3.02
N VAL A 146 0.15 -16.89 -2.71
CA VAL A 146 1.37 -17.64 -3.03
C VAL A 146 1.38 -18.99 -2.28
N ALA A 147 0.97 -19.03 -1.01
CA ALA A 147 0.86 -20.27 -0.25
C ALA A 147 -0.07 -21.28 -0.93
N PHE A 148 -1.22 -20.84 -1.46
CA PHE A 148 -2.13 -21.73 -2.19
C PHE A 148 -1.67 -22.06 -3.60
N THR A 149 -1.04 -21.12 -4.32
CA THR A 149 -0.52 -21.35 -5.68
C THR A 149 0.72 -22.24 -5.69
N SER A 150 1.63 -22.02 -4.74
CA SER A 150 3.01 -22.49 -4.87
C SER A 150 3.43 -23.50 -3.80
N THR A 151 2.58 -23.82 -2.82
CA THR A 151 2.94 -24.75 -1.75
C THR A 151 1.79 -25.68 -1.38
N ASP A 152 2.12 -26.75 -0.64
CA ASP A 152 1.16 -27.71 -0.11
C ASP A 152 1.50 -28.11 1.34
N GLY A 153 0.69 -29.00 1.92
CA GLY A 153 0.94 -29.64 3.19
C GLY A 153 1.36 -28.70 4.32
N LYS A 154 2.46 -29.03 4.98
CA LYS A 154 2.96 -28.30 6.16
C LYS A 154 3.41 -26.87 5.82
N LEU A 155 4.08 -26.68 4.68
CA LEU A 155 4.59 -25.36 4.30
C LEU A 155 3.44 -24.36 4.05
N ARG A 156 2.38 -24.78 3.34
CA ARG A 156 1.18 -23.96 3.15
C ARG A 156 0.58 -23.52 4.49
N LYS A 157 0.48 -24.45 5.45
CA LYS A 157 -0.04 -24.14 6.79
C LYS A 157 0.83 -23.12 7.51
N ILE A 158 2.16 -23.27 7.46
CA ILE A 158 3.10 -22.33 8.08
C ILE A 158 2.95 -20.94 7.47
N LEU A 159 2.95 -20.80 6.15
CA LEU A 159 2.80 -19.51 5.47
C LEU A 159 1.45 -18.86 5.74
N SER A 160 0.37 -19.66 5.80
CA SER A 160 -0.96 -19.15 6.14
C SER A 160 -1.05 -18.63 7.58
N VAL A 161 -0.47 -19.36 8.53
CA VAL A 161 -0.39 -18.90 9.93
C VAL A 161 0.47 -17.66 10.05
N TYR A 162 1.64 -17.63 9.37
CA TYR A 162 2.50 -16.45 9.32
C TYR A 162 1.73 -15.21 8.84
N SER A 163 1.01 -15.30 7.71
CA SER A 163 0.24 -14.16 7.16
C SER A 163 -0.77 -13.62 8.16
N ILE A 164 -1.53 -14.50 8.83
CA ILE A 164 -2.54 -14.07 9.81
C ILE A 164 -1.88 -13.43 11.04
N VAL A 165 -0.81 -14.05 11.55
CA VAL A 165 -0.08 -13.53 12.72
C VAL A 165 0.56 -12.19 12.40
N ASN A 166 1.19 -12.05 11.21
CA ASN A 166 1.82 -10.82 10.77
C ASN A 166 0.79 -9.69 10.63
N ALA A 167 -0.37 -9.96 10.03
CA ALA A 167 -1.45 -8.98 9.88
C ALA A 167 -1.96 -8.47 11.24
N VAL A 168 -2.19 -9.37 12.20
CA VAL A 168 -2.65 -9.02 13.56
C VAL A 168 -1.57 -8.28 14.34
N PHE A 169 -0.32 -8.75 14.26
CA PHE A 169 0.82 -8.12 14.90
C PHE A 169 1.03 -6.69 14.40
N TYR A 170 1.07 -6.51 13.09
CA TYR A 170 1.27 -5.17 12.51
C TYR A 170 0.14 -4.21 12.86
N PHE A 171 -1.11 -4.67 12.78
CA PHE A 171 -2.26 -3.88 13.23
C PHE A 171 -2.09 -3.42 14.69
N ALA A 172 -1.73 -4.33 15.59
CA ALA A 172 -1.55 -4.00 17.01
C ALA A 172 -0.39 -2.99 17.21
N VAL A 173 0.73 -3.15 16.49
CA VAL A 173 1.89 -2.25 16.58
C VAL A 173 1.56 -0.84 16.06
N VAL A 174 0.90 -0.73 14.91
CA VAL A 174 0.51 0.56 14.33
C VAL A 174 -0.51 1.26 15.22
N MET A 175 -1.51 0.54 15.74
CA MET A 175 -2.48 1.10 16.67
C MET A 175 -1.80 1.56 17.97
N ALA A 176 -0.88 0.78 18.52
CA ALA A 176 -0.08 1.21 19.67
C ALA A 176 0.71 2.49 19.37
N GLY A 177 1.35 2.57 18.20
CA GLY A 177 2.07 3.76 17.75
C GLY A 177 1.18 5.00 17.58
N ALA A 178 -0.05 4.81 17.13
CA ALA A 178 -1.03 5.89 17.00
C ALA A 178 -1.54 6.39 18.37
N PHE A 179 -1.76 5.48 19.33
CA PHE A 179 -2.22 5.82 20.67
C PHE A 179 -1.11 6.42 21.56
N ILE A 180 0.16 5.98 21.40
CA ILE A 180 1.30 6.41 22.21
C ILE A 180 2.14 7.49 21.52
N PRO A 181 1.70 8.10 20.44
CA PRO A 181 2.32 8.88 19.37
C PRO A 181 3.83 8.62 19.14
N VAL A 182 4.16 7.39 18.73
CA VAL A 182 5.54 7.00 18.39
C VAL A 182 5.72 6.95 16.89
N LYS A 183 6.39 7.93 16.29
CA LYS A 183 6.59 8.10 14.83
C LYS A 183 7.04 6.83 14.14
N PHE A 184 8.04 6.12 14.66
CA PHE A 184 8.57 4.91 14.04
C PHE A 184 7.51 3.80 13.88
N LEU A 185 6.63 3.62 14.88
CA LEU A 185 5.60 2.56 14.85
C LEU A 185 4.48 2.83 13.82
N ILE A 186 4.38 4.06 13.35
CA ILE A 186 3.40 4.51 12.35
C ILE A 186 4.10 5.07 11.11
N SER A 187 5.28 4.56 10.80
CA SER A 187 6.10 5.01 9.68
C SER A 187 6.08 4.02 8.51
N PHE A 188 6.43 4.53 7.34
CA PHE A 188 6.62 3.73 6.13
C PHE A 188 7.83 2.77 6.27
N GLU A 189 8.85 3.15 7.02
CA GLU A 189 10.02 2.33 7.29
C GLU A 189 9.63 1.03 8.02
N LEU A 190 8.78 1.13 9.05
CA LEU A 190 8.28 -0.06 9.74
C LEU A 190 7.44 -0.94 8.80
N LEU A 191 6.60 -0.35 7.94
CA LEU A 191 5.86 -1.09 6.92
C LEU A 191 6.81 -1.93 6.06
N LEU A 192 7.89 -1.32 5.54
CA LEU A 192 8.88 -2.02 4.71
C LEU A 192 9.56 -3.16 5.47
N ILE A 193 9.95 -2.95 6.73
CA ILE A 193 10.59 -3.97 7.58
C ILE A 193 9.65 -5.17 7.76
N VAL A 194 8.38 -4.93 8.05
CA VAL A 194 7.38 -5.99 8.29
C VAL A 194 6.98 -6.71 6.99
N ALA A 195 6.96 -6.00 5.87
CA ALA A 195 6.64 -6.56 4.55
C ALA A 195 7.81 -7.35 3.92
N ALA A 196 9.06 -6.98 4.22
CA ALA A 196 10.25 -7.54 3.60
C ALA A 196 10.33 -9.08 3.64
N PRO A 197 10.05 -9.77 4.77
CA PRO A 197 10.08 -11.23 4.81
C PRO A 197 9.11 -11.88 3.81
N SER A 198 7.92 -11.30 3.63
CA SER A 198 6.94 -11.78 2.65
C SER A 198 7.45 -11.62 1.22
N VAL A 199 8.02 -10.46 0.89
CA VAL A 199 8.58 -10.19 -0.45
C VAL A 199 9.75 -11.15 -0.75
N ILE A 200 10.65 -11.37 0.21
CA ILE A 200 11.75 -12.33 0.07
C ILE A 200 11.19 -13.74 -0.16
N ALA A 201 10.19 -14.15 0.62
CA ALA A 201 9.56 -15.46 0.49
C ALA A 201 8.92 -15.66 -0.90
N PHE A 202 8.34 -14.64 -1.51
CA PHE A 202 7.79 -14.72 -2.87
C PHE A 202 8.86 -15.12 -3.89
N PHE A 203 10.02 -14.46 -3.86
CA PHE A 203 11.15 -14.79 -4.73
C PHE A 203 11.68 -16.19 -4.45
N VAL A 204 11.90 -16.52 -3.19
CA VAL A 204 12.48 -17.81 -2.79
C VAL A 204 11.58 -18.97 -3.18
N ILE A 205 10.29 -18.90 -2.88
CA ILE A 205 9.33 -19.97 -3.15
C ILE A 205 9.18 -20.21 -4.65
N ASN A 206 8.90 -19.15 -5.42
CA ASN A 206 8.71 -19.29 -6.87
C ASN A 206 10.04 -19.60 -7.58
N GLY A 207 11.17 -19.04 -7.11
CA GLY A 207 12.49 -19.33 -7.64
C GLY A 207 12.90 -20.80 -7.44
N TRP A 208 12.72 -21.33 -6.22
CA TRP A 208 13.00 -22.72 -5.91
C TRP A 208 12.10 -23.68 -6.71
N ARG A 209 10.80 -23.40 -6.78
CA ARG A 209 9.87 -24.21 -7.58
C ARG A 209 10.21 -24.19 -9.06
N TYR A 210 10.50 -23.01 -9.62
CA TYR A 210 10.91 -22.92 -11.02
C TYR A 210 12.21 -23.67 -11.30
N ALA A 211 13.20 -23.56 -10.41
CA ALA A 211 14.45 -24.31 -10.55
C ALA A 211 14.21 -25.82 -10.58
N LYS A 212 13.29 -26.32 -9.74
CA LYS A 212 13.00 -27.74 -9.57
C LYS A 212 12.03 -28.31 -10.62
N HIS A 213 10.97 -27.59 -10.95
CA HIS A 213 9.85 -28.10 -11.75
C HIS A 213 9.71 -27.45 -13.12
N LYS A 214 10.39 -26.32 -13.36
CA LYS A 214 10.33 -25.53 -14.62
C LYS A 214 8.89 -25.12 -15.03
N LEU A 215 8.00 -24.95 -14.06
CA LEU A 215 6.62 -24.56 -14.33
C LEU A 215 6.52 -23.14 -14.86
N LYS A 216 5.71 -22.93 -15.88
CA LYS A 216 5.47 -21.60 -16.48
C LYS A 216 4.82 -20.64 -15.48
N SER A 217 3.94 -21.14 -14.61
CA SER A 217 3.31 -20.35 -13.54
C SER A 217 4.32 -19.71 -12.60
N ASP A 218 5.36 -20.46 -12.19
CA ASP A 218 6.41 -19.95 -11.33
C ASP A 218 7.30 -18.91 -12.05
N LEU A 219 7.61 -19.14 -13.34
CA LEU A 219 8.35 -18.17 -14.15
C LEU A 219 7.60 -16.85 -14.29
N VAL A 220 6.29 -16.93 -14.56
CA VAL A 220 5.42 -15.75 -14.67
C VAL A 220 5.30 -15.02 -13.33
N ALA A 221 5.20 -15.75 -12.21
CA ALA A 221 5.21 -15.15 -10.88
C ALA A 221 6.54 -14.47 -10.58
N LEU A 222 7.69 -15.08 -10.91
CA LEU A 222 9.00 -14.44 -10.79
C LEU A 222 9.10 -13.15 -11.60
N GLY A 223 8.53 -13.14 -12.82
CA GLY A 223 8.44 -11.93 -13.64
C GLY A 223 7.66 -10.81 -12.94
N ALA A 224 6.55 -11.15 -12.25
CA ALA A 224 5.80 -10.18 -11.46
C ALA A 224 6.62 -9.60 -10.31
N TRP A 225 7.32 -10.43 -9.55
CA TRP A 225 8.16 -9.98 -8.43
C TRP A 225 9.36 -9.17 -8.90
N LEU A 226 9.99 -9.59 -10.01
CA LEU A 226 11.11 -8.85 -10.61
C LEU A 226 10.65 -7.45 -11.07
N TRP A 227 9.51 -7.35 -11.74
CA TRP A 227 8.96 -6.06 -12.15
C TRP A 227 8.68 -5.16 -10.96
N LEU A 228 8.06 -5.69 -9.90
CA LEU A 228 7.83 -4.94 -8.67
C LEU A 228 9.15 -4.44 -8.06
N GLY A 229 10.16 -5.31 -7.99
CA GLY A 229 11.49 -4.95 -7.50
C GLY A 229 12.17 -3.87 -8.34
N LEU A 230 12.08 -3.95 -9.67
CA LEU A 230 12.60 -2.94 -10.58
C LEU A 230 11.87 -1.59 -10.44
N THR A 231 10.55 -1.62 -10.23
CA THR A 231 9.76 -0.42 -9.97
C THR A 231 10.19 0.29 -8.69
N ILE A 232 10.39 -0.48 -7.59
CA ILE A 232 10.88 0.05 -6.32
C ILE A 232 12.30 0.60 -6.48
N ALA A 233 13.17 -0.10 -7.19
CA ALA A 233 14.54 0.36 -7.46
C ALA A 233 14.54 1.66 -8.27
N ALA A 234 13.70 1.76 -9.31
CA ALA A 234 13.56 2.98 -10.11
C ALA A 234 13.08 4.18 -9.27
N TYR A 235 12.10 3.95 -8.37
CA TYR A 235 11.64 4.95 -7.41
C TYR A 235 12.79 5.48 -6.56
N PHE A 236 13.57 4.61 -5.91
CA PHE A 236 14.69 5.02 -5.07
C PHE A 236 15.81 5.71 -5.85
N LEU A 237 16.14 5.21 -7.03
CA LEU A 237 17.13 5.85 -7.90
C LEU A 237 16.70 7.27 -8.29
N TYR A 238 15.42 7.45 -8.61
CA TYR A 238 14.87 8.76 -8.94
C TYR A 238 14.87 9.69 -7.72
N LEU A 239 14.43 9.20 -6.55
CA LEU A 239 14.44 9.94 -5.29
C LEU A 239 15.85 10.44 -4.94
N ILE A 240 16.87 9.58 -5.01
CA ILE A 240 18.25 9.92 -4.69
C ILE A 240 18.84 10.91 -5.70
N SER A 241 18.37 10.88 -6.95
CA SER A 241 18.86 11.80 -8.00
C SER A 241 18.49 13.27 -7.77
N GLY A 242 17.51 13.57 -6.92
CA GLY A 242 16.99 14.92 -6.65
C GLY A 242 16.26 15.56 -7.84
N ASN A 243 15.95 14.80 -8.89
CA ASN A 243 15.33 15.30 -10.12
C ASN A 243 13.95 15.92 -9.89
N THR A 244 13.21 15.51 -8.88
CA THR A 244 11.90 16.07 -8.50
C THR A 244 11.99 17.58 -8.29
N THR A 245 12.90 18.04 -7.44
CA THR A 245 13.08 19.48 -7.17
C THR A 245 13.44 20.24 -8.45
N VAL A 246 14.38 19.71 -9.25
CA VAL A 246 14.82 20.34 -10.51
C VAL A 246 13.69 20.47 -11.53
N LEU A 247 12.81 19.45 -11.63
CA LEU A 247 11.68 19.48 -12.56
C LEU A 247 10.57 20.41 -12.05
N TRP A 248 10.28 20.43 -10.77
CA TRP A 248 9.28 21.33 -10.18
C TRP A 248 9.66 22.79 -10.34
N GLU A 249 10.94 23.15 -10.14
CA GLU A 249 11.46 24.50 -10.42
C GLU A 249 11.31 24.92 -11.88
N LYS A 250 11.33 23.96 -12.80
CA LYS A 250 11.09 24.19 -14.25
C LYS A 250 9.61 24.15 -14.66
N GLY A 251 8.70 23.95 -13.68
CA GLY A 251 7.26 23.87 -13.93
C GLY A 251 6.76 22.50 -14.40
N PHE A 252 7.60 21.45 -14.37
CA PHE A 252 7.20 20.07 -14.66
C PHE A 252 6.87 19.33 -13.37
N TRP A 253 5.60 19.06 -13.16
CA TRP A 253 5.11 18.40 -11.93
C TRP A 253 5.28 16.88 -12.00
N PHE A 254 6.50 16.41 -12.05
CA PHE A 254 6.84 15.00 -12.07
C PHE A 254 7.79 14.66 -10.93
N SER A 255 7.44 13.63 -10.15
CA SER A 255 8.14 13.25 -8.93
C SER A 255 8.54 11.76 -8.94
N GLU A 256 9.27 11.34 -7.92
CA GLU A 256 9.58 9.93 -7.65
C GLU A 256 8.30 9.09 -7.47
N ASN A 257 7.24 9.67 -6.92
CA ASN A 257 5.95 8.99 -6.77
C ASN A 257 5.29 8.71 -8.14
N ASP A 258 5.45 9.62 -9.12
CA ASP A 258 4.98 9.37 -10.48
C ASP A 258 5.70 8.16 -11.10
N VAL A 259 7.03 8.05 -10.91
CA VAL A 259 7.81 6.89 -11.35
C VAL A 259 7.29 5.60 -10.72
N LEU A 260 7.06 5.61 -9.40
CA LEU A 260 6.51 4.47 -8.66
C LEU A 260 5.14 4.07 -9.19
N HIS A 261 4.22 5.02 -9.29
CA HIS A 261 2.83 4.75 -9.66
C HIS A 261 2.71 4.26 -11.11
N ILE A 262 3.48 4.84 -12.05
CA ILE A 262 3.53 4.37 -13.45
C ILE A 262 4.06 2.94 -13.50
N GLY A 263 5.14 2.64 -12.81
CA GLY A 263 5.69 1.28 -12.72
C GLY A 263 4.69 0.27 -12.14
N LEU A 264 3.94 0.68 -11.11
CA LEU A 264 2.89 -0.15 -10.51
C LEU A 264 1.68 -0.32 -11.44
N ILE A 265 1.29 0.69 -12.24
CA ILE A 265 0.25 0.56 -13.27
C ILE A 265 0.63 -0.52 -14.28
N ILE A 266 1.87 -0.49 -14.79
CA ILE A 266 2.36 -1.51 -15.73
C ILE A 266 2.39 -2.88 -15.04
N TRP A 267 2.78 -2.94 -13.77
CA TRP A 267 2.74 -4.16 -12.97
C TRP A 267 1.30 -4.71 -12.85
N MET A 268 0.29 -3.87 -12.58
CA MET A 268 -1.10 -4.30 -12.53
C MET A 268 -1.60 -4.86 -13.86
N ILE A 269 -1.21 -4.25 -14.97
CA ILE A 269 -1.52 -4.76 -16.31
C ILE A 269 -0.87 -6.14 -16.51
N TYR A 270 0.40 -6.31 -16.08
CA TYR A 270 1.08 -7.60 -16.12
C TYR A 270 0.35 -8.65 -15.27
N LEU A 271 -0.06 -8.31 -14.05
CA LEU A 271 -0.82 -9.22 -13.19
C LEU A 271 -2.13 -9.67 -13.84
N ALA A 272 -2.85 -8.75 -14.47
CA ALA A 272 -4.13 -9.04 -15.12
C ALA A 272 -3.98 -9.92 -16.36
N LEU A 273 -3.03 -9.58 -17.25
CA LEU A 273 -2.92 -10.20 -18.57
C LEU A 273 -2.02 -11.44 -18.58
N VAL A 274 -0.96 -11.43 -17.75
CA VAL A 274 0.08 -12.47 -17.80
C VAL A 274 -0.03 -13.40 -16.60
N LEU A 275 -0.18 -12.88 -15.37
CA LEU A 275 -0.20 -13.73 -14.18
C LEU A 275 -1.55 -14.41 -13.98
N ALA A 276 -2.67 -13.70 -14.07
CA ALA A 276 -3.99 -14.23 -13.70
C ALA A 276 -4.38 -15.54 -14.43
N PRO A 277 -4.09 -15.72 -15.72
CA PRO A 277 -4.37 -16.99 -16.41
C PRO A 277 -3.60 -18.18 -15.84
N HIS A 278 -2.44 -17.96 -15.22
CA HIS A 278 -1.53 -18.99 -14.71
C HIS A 278 -1.71 -19.26 -13.21
N VAL A 279 -2.49 -18.45 -12.49
CA VAL A 279 -2.76 -18.69 -11.07
C VAL A 279 -3.74 -19.82 -10.89
N ARG A 280 -3.30 -20.92 -10.25
CA ARG A 280 -4.11 -22.09 -9.88
C ARG A 280 -3.62 -22.64 -8.55
N ASP A 281 -4.47 -23.36 -7.83
CA ASP A 281 -4.06 -24.04 -6.60
C ASP A 281 -3.09 -25.18 -6.90
N ALA A 282 -1.99 -25.30 -6.15
CA ALA A 282 -0.91 -26.24 -6.40
C ALA A 282 -1.36 -27.71 -6.53
N ASN A 283 -2.43 -28.11 -5.83
CA ASN A 283 -2.95 -29.48 -5.90
C ASN A 283 -3.57 -29.84 -7.28
N GLN A 284 -3.86 -28.84 -8.11
CA GLN A 284 -4.46 -29.06 -9.45
C GLN A 284 -3.45 -28.94 -10.58
N GLU A 285 -2.27 -28.42 -10.29
CA GLU A 285 -1.22 -28.20 -11.29
C GLU A 285 -0.33 -29.44 -11.52
N ILE A 286 -0.17 -30.27 -10.48
CA ILE A 286 0.67 -31.49 -10.52
C ILE A 286 -0.10 -32.70 -11.08
N SER A 287 -1.43 -32.63 -11.20
CA SER A 287 -2.26 -33.74 -11.69
C SER A 287 -2.48 -33.76 -13.21
N LYS A 288 -1.85 -32.86 -13.94
CA LYS A 288 -1.82 -32.81 -15.42
C LYS A 288 -0.43 -33.06 -15.95
#